data_ba652155fb19f59f93a0235a40d56c9f
#
_entry.id   ba652155fb19f59f93a0235a40d56c9f
#
_cell.length_a   1.000
_cell.length_b   1.000
_cell.length_c   1.000
_cell.angle_alpha   90.00
_cell.angle_beta   90.00
_cell.angle_gamma   90.00
#
_symmetry.space_group_name_H-M   'P 1'
#
loop_
_entity.id
_entity.type
_entity.pdbx_description
1 polymer ?
#
loop_
_entity_poly.entity_id
_entity_poly.type
_entity_poly.pdbx_seq_one_letter_code
_entity_poly.pdbx_strand_id
1 'polypeptide(L)'
;MSVLLLAAALVLGACGSVDSTNNSSGGGSPMPKGALAKDKEILLGRSVYSSNCVSCHGVSGGGGRGPSFNDGRVLKSFPNATDQETLVRQGRSGMPAFGGDLTDAQITAVVRYEREVLAKL
;
A
#
# COMPACT_ATOMS: atom_id res chain seq x y z
N MET A 1 -39.38 -16.09 58.91
CA MET A 1 -39.55 -16.04 57.47
C MET A 1 -38.58 -15.00 56.91
N SER A 2 -37.41 -15.45 56.46
CA SER A 2 -36.31 -14.58 56.00
C SER A 2 -36.34 -14.47 54.47
N VAL A 3 -36.49 -13.28 53.95
CA VAL A 3 -36.46 -12.99 52.54
C VAL A 3 -35.01 -12.67 52.13
N LEU A 4 -34.42 -13.52 51.36
CA LEU A 4 -33.08 -13.33 50.81
C LEU A 4 -33.17 -12.46 49.54
N LEU A 5 -32.68 -11.23 49.58
CA LEU A 5 -32.49 -10.36 48.41
C LEU A 5 -31.19 -10.71 47.70
N LEU A 6 -31.31 -11.31 46.50
CA LEU A 6 -30.18 -11.47 45.58
C LEU A 6 -29.93 -10.15 44.85
N ALA A 7 -28.81 -9.53 45.09
CA ALA A 7 -28.31 -8.42 44.30
C ALA A 7 -27.61 -8.95 43.07
N ALA A 8 -28.17 -8.74 41.90
CA ALA A 8 -27.53 -9.02 40.60
C ALA A 8 -26.62 -7.85 40.23
N ALA A 9 -25.30 -8.11 40.26
CA ALA A 9 -24.30 -7.16 39.76
C ALA A 9 -24.25 -7.21 38.24
N LEU A 10 -24.70 -6.14 37.57
CA LEU A 10 -24.47 -5.92 36.15
C LEU A 10 -23.03 -5.50 35.94
N VAL A 11 -22.24 -6.39 35.35
CA VAL A 11 -20.91 -6.04 34.82
C VAL A 11 -21.10 -5.38 33.45
N LEU A 12 -20.98 -4.06 33.40
CA LEU A 12 -20.85 -3.33 32.14
C LEU A 12 -19.46 -3.63 31.57
N GLY A 13 -19.42 -4.47 30.53
CA GLY A 13 -18.24 -4.68 29.73
C GLY A 13 -17.89 -3.39 28.99
N ALA A 14 -16.82 -2.72 29.39
CA ALA A 14 -16.20 -1.65 28.62
C ALA A 14 -15.65 -2.22 27.32
N CYS A 15 -16.30 -1.94 26.20
CA CYS A 15 -15.71 -2.10 24.87
C CYS A 15 -14.52 -1.15 24.79
N GLY A 16 -13.31 -1.69 24.97
CA GLY A 16 -12.08 -0.97 24.75
C GLY A 16 -11.99 -0.57 23.27
N SER A 17 -11.93 0.74 23.03
CA SER A 17 -11.55 1.28 21.75
C SER A 17 -10.16 0.72 21.41
N VAL A 18 -10.08 -0.14 20.41
CA VAL A 18 -8.80 -0.53 19.82
C VAL A 18 -8.26 0.67 19.07
N ASP A 19 -7.41 1.41 19.74
CA ASP A 19 -6.57 2.43 19.15
C ASP A 19 -5.60 1.69 18.23
N SER A 20 -5.96 1.64 16.94
CA SER A 20 -5.11 1.03 15.90
C SER A 20 -3.94 1.96 15.58
N THR A 21 -3.09 2.22 16.56
CA THR A 21 -1.73 2.67 16.31
C THR A 21 -0.91 1.44 15.86
N ASN A 22 -1.24 0.93 14.67
CA ASN A 22 -0.42 -0.06 14.02
C ASN A 22 0.87 0.60 13.52
N ASN A 23 1.78 0.83 14.46
CA ASN A 23 3.19 0.98 14.16
C ASN A 23 3.78 -0.42 13.94
N SER A 24 3.32 -1.09 12.86
CA SER A 24 3.93 -2.32 12.40
C SER A 24 5.28 -1.97 11.79
N SER A 25 6.32 -2.04 12.59
CA SER A 25 7.72 -2.19 12.18
C SER A 25 7.93 -3.59 11.54
N GLY A 26 7.09 -3.95 10.61
CA GLY A 26 7.23 -5.11 9.75
C GLY A 26 7.50 -4.63 8.34
N GLY A 27 8.60 -5.07 7.73
CA GLY A 27 9.18 -4.79 6.42
C GLY A 27 8.30 -4.50 5.21
N GLY A 28 7.28 -3.70 5.33
CA GLY A 28 6.39 -3.29 4.26
C GLY A 28 6.90 -2.03 3.55
N SER A 29 6.43 -1.83 2.30
CA SER A 29 6.76 -0.65 1.51
C SER A 29 6.46 0.65 2.25
N PRO A 30 7.21 1.74 2.00
CA PRO A 30 7.11 3.00 2.73
C PRO A 30 5.70 3.54 2.85
N MET A 31 5.33 4.00 4.03
CA MET A 31 4.06 4.71 4.23
C MET A 31 4.11 6.09 3.58
N PRO A 32 3.08 6.49 2.85
CA PRO A 32 2.95 7.86 2.37
C PRO A 32 2.86 8.84 3.55
N LYS A 33 3.32 10.08 3.34
CA LYS A 33 3.37 11.12 4.36
C LYS A 33 2.45 12.29 4.02
N GLY A 34 2.14 13.12 5.00
CA GLY A 34 1.33 14.32 4.80
C GLY A 34 -0.07 14.01 4.27
N ALA A 35 -0.51 14.77 3.27
CA ALA A 35 -1.83 14.59 2.65
C ALA A 35 -1.99 13.20 1.99
N LEU A 36 -0.91 12.65 1.42
CA LEU A 36 -0.93 11.33 0.78
C LEU A 36 -1.22 10.19 1.75
N ALA A 37 -0.96 10.35 3.06
CA ALA A 37 -1.26 9.34 4.07
C ALA A 37 -2.77 9.07 4.23
N LYS A 38 -3.61 9.97 3.75
CA LYS A 38 -5.09 9.86 3.79
C LYS A 38 -5.69 9.61 2.40
N ASP A 39 -4.88 9.61 1.35
CA ASP A 39 -5.31 9.34 -0.01
C ASP A 39 -5.54 7.84 -0.18
N LYS A 40 -6.82 7.45 -0.35
CA LYS A 40 -7.22 6.04 -0.46
C LYS A 40 -6.61 5.35 -1.68
N GLU A 41 -6.43 6.07 -2.77
CA GLU A 41 -5.83 5.52 -3.98
C GLU A 41 -4.33 5.28 -3.78
N ILE A 42 -3.62 6.20 -3.15
CA ILE A 42 -2.21 6.00 -2.77
C ILE A 42 -2.04 4.82 -1.79
N LEU A 43 -2.94 4.67 -0.82
CA LEU A 43 -2.91 3.54 0.11
C LEU A 43 -3.22 2.20 -0.60
N LEU A 44 -4.14 2.19 -1.56
CA LEU A 44 -4.38 1.06 -2.45
C LEU A 44 -3.11 0.73 -3.26
N GLY A 45 -2.50 1.74 -3.87
CA GLY A 45 -1.25 1.60 -4.64
C GLY A 45 -0.12 1.01 -3.81
N ARG A 46 0.05 1.45 -2.56
CA ARG A 46 1.00 0.86 -1.62
C ARG A 46 0.72 -0.63 -1.38
N SER A 47 -0.53 -0.99 -1.17
CA SER A 47 -0.94 -2.39 -0.96
C SER A 47 -0.61 -3.25 -2.18
N VAL A 48 -0.98 -2.78 -3.38
CA VAL A 48 -0.67 -3.47 -4.65
C VAL A 48 0.84 -3.62 -4.84
N TYR A 49 1.61 -2.56 -4.59
CA TYR A 49 3.07 -2.57 -4.69
C TYR A 49 3.68 -3.62 -3.75
N SER A 50 3.26 -3.62 -2.48
CA SER A 50 3.77 -4.54 -1.46
C SER A 50 3.50 -6.00 -1.81
N SER A 51 2.40 -6.29 -2.49
CA SER A 51 2.01 -7.67 -2.84
C SER A 51 2.61 -8.17 -4.15
N ASN A 52 2.86 -7.27 -5.13
CA ASN A 52 3.16 -7.69 -6.50
C ASN A 52 4.50 -7.19 -7.04
N CYS A 53 5.06 -6.11 -6.49
CA CYS A 53 6.19 -5.40 -7.12
C CYS A 53 7.50 -5.51 -6.33
N VAL A 54 7.40 -5.64 -5.00
CA VAL A 54 8.54 -5.60 -4.06
C VAL A 54 9.62 -6.63 -4.40
N SER A 55 9.24 -7.84 -4.81
CA SER A 55 10.18 -8.92 -5.09
C SER A 55 11.20 -8.59 -6.19
N CYS A 56 10.84 -7.71 -7.10
CA CYS A 56 11.70 -7.27 -8.20
C CYS A 56 12.22 -5.84 -8.02
N HIS A 57 11.40 -4.95 -7.47
CA HIS A 57 11.71 -3.52 -7.40
C HIS A 57 12.21 -3.05 -6.02
N GLY A 58 12.25 -3.96 -5.03
CA GLY A 58 12.68 -3.64 -3.67
C GLY A 58 11.59 -2.97 -2.83
N VAL A 59 11.66 -3.13 -1.51
CA VAL A 59 10.65 -2.63 -0.55
C VAL A 59 10.44 -1.13 -0.66
N SER A 60 11.51 -0.36 -0.80
CA SER A 60 11.48 1.10 -0.94
C SER A 60 11.66 1.60 -2.38
N GLY A 61 11.49 0.73 -3.36
CA GLY A 61 11.69 1.11 -4.75
C GLY A 61 13.15 1.33 -5.14
N GLY A 62 14.10 0.76 -4.40
CA GLY A 62 15.53 0.90 -4.68
C GLY A 62 16.04 0.02 -5.81
N GLY A 63 15.17 -0.79 -6.40
CA GLY A 63 15.54 -1.71 -7.48
C GLY A 63 15.97 -3.08 -6.99
N GLY A 64 16.42 -3.89 -7.93
CA GLY A 64 16.85 -5.27 -7.74
C GLY A 64 16.90 -5.93 -9.11
N ARG A 65 16.07 -6.95 -9.36
CA ARG A 65 15.88 -7.47 -10.72
C ARG A 65 15.18 -6.46 -11.64
N GLY A 66 14.28 -5.65 -11.07
CA GLY A 66 13.65 -4.54 -11.75
C GLY A 66 14.39 -3.22 -11.50
N PRO A 67 14.09 -2.17 -12.29
CA PRO A 67 14.69 -0.86 -12.09
C PRO A 67 14.27 -0.19 -10.79
N SER A 68 15.09 0.78 -10.35
CA SER A 68 14.79 1.63 -9.22
C SER A 68 13.75 2.70 -9.59
N PHE A 69 12.91 3.07 -8.63
CA PHE A 69 11.98 4.21 -8.71
C PHE A 69 12.57 5.47 -8.07
N ASN A 70 13.37 5.33 -7.01
CA ASN A 70 13.85 6.43 -6.18
C ASN A 70 15.10 7.16 -6.73
N ASP A 71 15.53 6.87 -7.94
CA ASP A 71 16.64 7.53 -8.65
C ASP A 71 16.18 8.47 -9.78
N GLY A 72 14.89 8.66 -9.93
CA GLY A 72 14.28 9.53 -10.95
C GLY A 72 14.28 8.99 -12.37
N ARG A 73 14.89 7.83 -12.65
CA ARG A 73 14.94 7.27 -14.01
C ARG A 73 13.59 6.89 -14.55
N VAL A 74 12.71 6.35 -13.72
CA VAL A 74 11.35 5.98 -14.14
C VAL A 74 10.56 7.19 -14.59
N LEU A 75 10.63 8.32 -13.89
CA LEU A 75 9.96 9.54 -14.26
C LEU A 75 10.48 10.14 -15.59
N LYS A 76 11.78 9.96 -15.87
CA LYS A 76 12.37 10.36 -17.16
C LYS A 76 11.94 9.43 -18.30
N SER A 77 11.89 8.12 -18.05
CA SER A 77 11.51 7.12 -19.05
C SER A 77 10.02 7.14 -19.38
N PHE A 78 9.21 7.50 -18.40
CA PHE A 78 7.75 7.59 -18.49
C PHE A 78 7.27 8.96 -18.00
N PRO A 79 7.41 10.03 -18.82
CA PRO A 79 6.93 11.36 -18.44
C PRO A 79 5.43 11.36 -18.11
N ASN A 80 4.64 10.58 -18.85
CA ASN A 80 3.21 10.43 -18.62
C ASN A 80 2.93 9.18 -17.76
N ALA A 81 2.05 9.28 -16.79
CA ALA A 81 1.65 8.15 -15.95
C ALA A 81 0.99 7.03 -16.77
N THR A 82 0.19 7.38 -17.78
CA THR A 82 -0.51 6.44 -18.66
C THR A 82 0.44 5.51 -19.42
N ASP A 83 1.63 5.98 -19.79
CA ASP A 83 2.64 5.14 -20.47
C ASP A 83 3.20 4.11 -19.49
N GLN A 84 3.41 4.50 -18.23
CA GLN A 84 3.82 3.58 -17.17
C GLN A 84 2.71 2.58 -16.82
N GLU A 85 1.45 3.01 -16.76
CA GLU A 85 0.29 2.12 -16.59
C GLU A 85 0.20 1.08 -17.71
N THR A 86 0.44 1.51 -18.95
CA THR A 86 0.47 0.62 -20.11
C THR A 86 1.56 -0.43 -19.96
N LEU A 87 2.76 -0.03 -19.51
CA LEU A 87 3.84 -0.96 -19.21
C LEU A 87 3.44 -1.98 -18.13
N VAL A 88 2.84 -1.54 -17.03
CA VAL A 88 2.40 -2.44 -15.95
C VAL A 88 1.35 -3.43 -16.47
N ARG A 89 0.41 -2.94 -17.29
CA ARG A 89 -0.64 -3.78 -17.87
C ARG A 89 -0.10 -4.83 -18.83
N GLN A 90 0.82 -4.45 -19.71
CA GLN A 90 1.32 -5.31 -20.80
C GLN A 90 2.58 -6.09 -20.41
N GLY A 91 3.33 -5.63 -19.41
CA GLY A 91 4.64 -6.16 -19.09
C GLY A 91 5.68 -5.82 -20.16
N ARG A 92 6.89 -6.30 -19.94
CA ARG A 92 8.01 -6.28 -20.91
C ARG A 92 9.00 -7.37 -20.51
N SER A 93 10.07 -7.54 -21.30
CA SER A 93 11.10 -8.53 -21.00
C SER A 93 11.55 -8.48 -19.53
N GLY A 94 11.37 -9.58 -18.80
CA GLY A 94 11.68 -9.70 -17.37
C GLY A 94 10.62 -9.14 -16.39
N MET A 95 9.63 -8.39 -16.85
CA MET A 95 8.50 -7.90 -16.04
C MET A 95 7.21 -8.55 -16.54
N PRO A 96 6.48 -9.29 -15.69
CA PRO A 96 5.21 -9.89 -16.10
C PRO A 96 4.14 -8.85 -16.43
N ALA A 97 3.15 -9.26 -17.24
CA ALA A 97 1.97 -8.46 -17.53
C ALA A 97 0.98 -8.60 -16.36
N PHE A 98 0.49 -7.49 -15.81
CA PHE A 98 -0.46 -7.49 -14.71
C PHE A 98 -1.90 -7.18 -15.11
N GLY A 99 -2.17 -6.93 -16.40
CA GLY A 99 -3.50 -6.57 -16.87
C GLY A 99 -4.57 -7.66 -16.73
N GLY A 100 -4.16 -8.92 -16.52
CA GLY A 100 -5.06 -10.03 -16.21
C GLY A 100 -5.29 -10.24 -14.71
N ASP A 101 -4.38 -9.73 -13.87
CA ASP A 101 -4.37 -9.99 -12.42
C ASP A 101 -4.81 -8.77 -11.61
N LEU A 102 -4.59 -7.56 -12.13
CA LEU A 102 -4.94 -6.29 -11.49
C LEU A 102 -6.02 -5.56 -12.30
N THR A 103 -6.94 -4.93 -11.58
CA THR A 103 -7.91 -4.01 -12.18
C THR A 103 -7.24 -2.72 -12.66
N ASP A 104 -7.87 -1.99 -13.57
CA ASP A 104 -7.37 -0.68 -14.03
C ASP A 104 -7.17 0.28 -12.86
N ALA A 105 -8.10 0.31 -11.90
CA ALA A 105 -7.97 1.13 -10.69
C ALA A 105 -6.75 0.75 -9.83
N GLN A 106 -6.41 -0.52 -9.74
CA GLN A 106 -5.22 -0.99 -9.02
C GLN A 106 -3.94 -0.62 -9.77
N ILE A 107 -3.94 -0.70 -11.10
CA ILE A 107 -2.79 -0.30 -11.94
C ILE A 107 -2.56 1.20 -11.81
N THR A 108 -3.60 2.03 -11.93
CA THR A 108 -3.48 3.48 -11.72
C THR A 108 -2.98 3.80 -10.31
N ALA A 109 -3.54 3.15 -9.31
CA ALA A 109 -3.16 3.35 -7.91
C ALA A 109 -1.68 3.01 -7.65
N VAL A 110 -1.18 1.88 -8.15
CA VAL A 110 0.23 1.49 -7.94
C VAL A 110 1.18 2.44 -8.65
N VAL A 111 0.87 2.86 -9.87
CA VAL A 111 1.68 3.84 -10.61
C VAL A 111 1.71 5.18 -9.89
N ARG A 112 0.59 5.65 -9.33
CA ARG A 112 0.58 6.85 -8.48
C ARG A 112 1.48 6.70 -7.27
N TYR A 113 1.40 5.57 -6.55
CA TYR A 113 2.25 5.31 -5.39
C TYR A 113 3.74 5.33 -5.76
N GLU A 114 4.14 4.68 -6.86
CA GLU A 114 5.51 4.67 -7.34
C GLU A 114 6.02 6.08 -7.67
N ARG A 115 5.20 6.90 -8.30
CA ARG A 115 5.56 8.26 -8.77
C ARG A 115 5.49 9.31 -7.66
N GLU A 116 4.51 9.22 -6.77
CA GLU A 116 4.25 10.25 -5.77
C GLU A 116 4.89 9.95 -4.41
N VAL A 117 5.20 8.69 -4.13
CA VAL A 117 5.82 8.26 -2.87
C VAL A 117 7.25 7.75 -3.09
N LEU A 118 7.42 6.65 -3.85
CA LEU A 118 8.73 6.01 -3.99
C LEU A 118 9.73 6.88 -4.75
N ALA A 119 9.32 7.54 -5.81
CA ALA A 119 10.20 8.40 -6.61
C ALA A 119 10.66 9.68 -5.88
N LYS A 120 10.15 9.92 -4.66
CA LYS A 120 10.49 11.07 -3.83
C LYS A 120 11.21 10.69 -2.51
N LEU A 121 11.64 9.44 -2.40
CA LEU A 121 12.48 8.97 -1.30
C LEU A 121 13.98 9.30 -1.56
#